data_c11b73452df9af152fc68744de29529d
#
_entry.id   c11b73452df9af152fc68744de29529d
#
_cell.length_a   1.000
_cell.length_b   1.000
_cell.length_c   1.000
_cell.angle_alpha   90.00
_cell.angle_beta   90.00
_cell.angle_gamma   90.00
#
_symmetry.space_group_name_H-M   'P 1'
#
loop_
_entity.id
_entity.type
_entity.pdbx_description
1 polymer ?
#
loop_
_entity_poly.entity_id
_entity_poly.type
_entity_poly.pdbx_seq_one_letter_code
_entity_poly.pdbx_strand_id
1 'polypeptide(L)'
;MPQAPKPTPELDDATLAFAERVFDSARSGDSARLGELLAQGMPANLRNHAGDSLLMLASYHGHREAARTVLGYGADPQLRNHRGHTPLAGAAFKGDLAMIELLLEHGVDVEGRCEDGKTALMMAAMFNRTEIVAYLIARGADPRATDAGGATPLAAAIMMGALDTQAQLRRIVG
;
A
#
# COMPACT_ATOMS: atom_id res chain seq x y z
N MET A 1 31.86 19.18 -27.64
CA MET A 1 30.51 18.78 -28.11
C MET A 1 29.98 17.76 -27.13
N PRO A 2 28.91 18.04 -26.31
CA PRO A 2 28.29 17.03 -25.45
C PRO A 2 27.61 16.00 -26.36
N GLN A 3 27.91 14.71 -26.11
CA GLN A 3 27.23 13.60 -26.78
C GLN A 3 25.74 13.62 -26.41
N ALA A 4 24.86 13.51 -27.39
CA ALA A 4 23.46 13.33 -27.21
C ALA A 4 23.21 12.08 -26.33
N PRO A 5 22.23 12.11 -25.38
CA PRO A 5 21.89 10.94 -24.59
C PRO A 5 21.51 9.79 -25.51
N LYS A 6 22.07 8.60 -25.27
CA LYS A 6 21.69 7.37 -26.00
C LYS A 6 20.18 7.18 -25.82
N PRO A 7 19.44 6.86 -26.90
CA PRO A 7 18.02 6.55 -26.76
C PRO A 7 17.88 5.37 -25.79
N THR A 8 16.98 5.51 -24.82
CA THR A 8 16.53 4.40 -23.98
C THR A 8 16.05 3.28 -24.91
N PRO A 9 16.51 2.03 -24.74
CA PRO A 9 16.00 0.94 -25.57
C PRO A 9 14.49 0.88 -25.41
N GLU A 10 13.77 1.05 -26.51
CA GLU A 10 12.34 0.78 -26.56
C GLU A 10 12.16 -0.70 -26.24
N LEU A 11 11.38 -1.00 -25.20
CA LEU A 11 11.00 -2.38 -24.87
C LEU A 11 10.17 -2.91 -26.04
N ASP A 12 10.50 -4.11 -26.52
CA ASP A 12 9.71 -4.73 -27.59
C ASP A 12 8.29 -5.08 -27.10
N ASP A 13 7.36 -5.20 -28.05
CA ASP A 13 5.96 -5.48 -27.76
C ASP A 13 5.77 -6.78 -26.94
N ALA A 14 6.63 -7.76 -27.11
CA ALA A 14 6.58 -9.03 -26.38
C ALA A 14 6.96 -8.83 -24.91
N THR A 15 7.96 -8.02 -24.64
CA THR A 15 8.39 -7.66 -23.27
C THR A 15 7.31 -6.84 -22.56
N LEU A 16 6.70 -5.88 -23.25
CA LEU A 16 5.58 -5.10 -22.72
C LEU A 16 4.37 -5.98 -22.39
N ALA A 17 3.96 -6.86 -23.32
CA ALA A 17 2.87 -7.79 -23.11
C ALA A 17 3.16 -8.81 -21.98
N PHE A 18 4.42 -9.20 -21.79
CA PHE A 18 4.82 -10.03 -20.65
C PHE A 18 4.67 -9.28 -19.33
N ALA A 19 5.18 -8.05 -19.24
CA ALA A 19 5.06 -7.21 -18.05
C ALA A 19 3.59 -6.98 -17.66
N GLU A 20 2.73 -6.70 -18.64
CA GLU A 20 1.29 -6.54 -18.42
C GLU A 20 0.68 -7.80 -17.78
N ARG A 21 0.96 -8.99 -18.29
CA ARG A 21 0.50 -10.26 -17.72
C ARG A 21 0.96 -10.49 -16.28
N VAL A 22 2.17 -10.03 -15.94
CA VAL A 22 2.68 -10.12 -14.56
C VAL A 22 1.85 -9.25 -13.62
N PHE A 23 1.57 -8.00 -14.01
CA PHE A 23 0.72 -7.11 -13.21
C PHE A 23 -0.74 -7.60 -13.14
N ASP A 24 -1.25 -8.21 -14.20
CA ASP A 24 -2.57 -8.84 -14.19
C ASP A 24 -2.65 -10.02 -13.22
N SER A 25 -1.59 -10.83 -13.11
CA SER A 25 -1.51 -11.89 -12.10
C SER A 25 -1.59 -11.32 -10.67
N ALA A 26 -0.98 -10.17 -10.42
CA ALA A 26 -1.08 -9.49 -9.12
C ALA A 26 -2.49 -8.92 -8.87
N ARG A 27 -3.14 -8.34 -9.89
CA ARG A 27 -4.50 -7.79 -9.81
C ARG A 27 -5.57 -8.88 -9.65
N SER A 28 -5.38 -10.04 -10.25
CA SER A 28 -6.31 -11.17 -10.19
C SER A 28 -6.05 -12.14 -9.04
N GLY A 29 -4.90 -11.99 -8.35
CA GLY A 29 -4.55 -12.84 -7.23
C GLY A 29 -3.96 -14.20 -7.63
N ASP A 30 -3.43 -14.34 -8.85
CA ASP A 30 -2.77 -15.57 -9.29
C ASP A 30 -1.41 -15.75 -8.60
N SER A 31 -1.47 -16.20 -7.35
CA SER A 31 -0.28 -16.40 -6.50
C SER A 31 0.65 -17.49 -7.04
N ALA A 32 0.10 -18.53 -7.70
CA ALA A 32 0.88 -19.59 -8.29
C ALA A 32 1.77 -19.05 -9.42
N ARG A 33 1.18 -18.29 -10.34
CA ARG A 33 1.89 -17.68 -11.45
C ARG A 33 2.93 -16.68 -10.98
N LEU A 34 2.60 -15.83 -9.99
CA LEU A 34 3.56 -14.93 -9.37
C LEU A 34 4.74 -15.67 -8.76
N GLY A 35 4.47 -16.75 -8.01
CA GLY A 35 5.49 -17.58 -7.40
C GLY A 35 6.45 -18.19 -8.42
N GLU A 36 5.93 -18.73 -9.54
CA GLU A 36 6.74 -19.26 -10.64
C GLU A 36 7.68 -18.20 -11.24
N LEU A 37 7.15 -17.00 -11.51
CA LEU A 37 7.91 -15.90 -12.13
C LEU A 37 8.99 -15.37 -11.20
N LEU A 38 8.65 -15.19 -9.92
CA LEU A 38 9.59 -14.74 -8.89
C LEU A 38 10.70 -15.77 -8.66
N ALA A 39 10.38 -17.07 -8.67
CA ALA A 39 11.35 -18.16 -8.56
C ALA A 39 12.32 -18.22 -9.75
N GLN A 40 11.88 -17.75 -10.93
CA GLN A 40 12.72 -17.61 -12.13
C GLN A 40 13.58 -16.33 -12.14
N GLY A 41 13.57 -15.55 -11.05
CA GLY A 41 14.40 -14.37 -10.88
C GLY A 41 13.75 -13.05 -11.29
N MET A 42 12.43 -13.02 -11.49
CA MET A 42 11.73 -11.76 -11.71
C MET A 42 11.84 -10.85 -10.48
N PRO A 43 12.15 -9.55 -10.65
CA PRO A 43 12.24 -8.63 -9.51
C PRO A 43 10.91 -8.47 -8.78
N ALA A 44 10.90 -8.75 -7.45
CA ALA A 44 9.70 -8.61 -6.62
C ALA A 44 9.19 -7.16 -6.51
N ASN A 45 10.09 -6.19 -6.73
CA ASN A 45 9.81 -4.75 -6.69
C ASN A 45 9.50 -4.14 -8.08
N LEU A 46 9.10 -4.98 -9.04
CA LEU A 46 8.67 -4.51 -10.36
C LEU A 46 7.48 -3.55 -10.21
N ARG A 47 7.48 -2.46 -11.00
CA ARG A 47 6.45 -1.42 -10.96
C ARG A 47 5.86 -1.20 -12.35
N ASN A 48 4.55 -0.99 -12.40
CA ASN A 48 3.87 -0.62 -13.63
C ASN A 48 4.03 0.89 -13.94
N HIS A 49 3.42 1.36 -15.02
CA HIS A 49 3.44 2.76 -15.44
C HIS A 49 2.82 3.74 -14.42
N ALA A 50 1.94 3.28 -13.52
CA ALA A 50 1.38 4.08 -12.42
C ALA A 50 2.27 4.05 -11.16
N GLY A 51 3.40 3.34 -11.22
CA GLY A 51 4.30 3.12 -10.11
C GLY A 51 3.81 2.08 -9.10
N ASP A 52 2.70 1.39 -9.38
CA ASP A 52 2.21 0.34 -8.50
C ASP A 52 3.12 -0.88 -8.57
N SER A 53 3.58 -1.33 -7.40
CA SER A 53 4.32 -2.60 -7.28
C SER A 53 3.36 -3.79 -7.33
N LEU A 54 3.91 -5.00 -7.51
CA LEU A 54 3.13 -6.24 -7.43
C LEU A 54 2.41 -6.35 -6.08
N LEU A 55 3.10 -5.98 -4.99
CA LEU A 55 2.52 -5.96 -3.65
C LEU A 55 1.38 -4.94 -3.54
N MET A 56 1.55 -3.72 -4.09
CA MET A 56 0.49 -2.71 -4.10
C MET A 56 -0.76 -3.23 -4.80
N LEU A 57 -0.62 -3.85 -5.96
CA LEU A 57 -1.75 -4.40 -6.72
C LEU A 57 -2.43 -5.53 -5.96
N ALA A 58 -1.66 -6.51 -5.48
CA ALA A 58 -2.21 -7.65 -4.73
C ALA A 58 -2.95 -7.18 -3.45
N SER A 59 -2.34 -6.26 -2.68
CA SER A 59 -2.93 -5.75 -1.44
C SER A 59 -4.18 -4.90 -1.69
N TYR A 60 -4.15 -4.01 -2.68
CA TYR A 60 -5.29 -3.14 -3.01
C TYR A 60 -6.52 -3.93 -3.50
N HIS A 61 -6.29 -5.06 -4.18
CA HIS A 61 -7.34 -5.95 -4.66
C HIS A 61 -7.74 -7.04 -3.66
N GLY A 62 -7.13 -7.08 -2.46
CA GLY A 62 -7.50 -8.01 -1.39
C GLY A 62 -6.96 -9.44 -1.56
N HIS A 63 -5.97 -9.63 -2.43
CA HIS A 63 -5.39 -10.94 -2.74
C HIS A 63 -4.26 -11.29 -1.78
N ARG A 64 -4.61 -11.77 -0.57
CA ARG A 64 -3.66 -12.03 0.52
C ARG A 64 -2.60 -13.07 0.17
N GLU A 65 -2.96 -14.14 -0.53
CA GLU A 65 -1.98 -15.17 -0.91
C GLU A 65 -0.97 -14.63 -1.94
N ALA A 66 -1.43 -13.82 -2.90
CA ALA A 66 -0.54 -13.15 -3.84
C ALA A 66 0.39 -12.15 -3.12
N ALA A 67 -0.15 -11.37 -2.17
CA ALA A 67 0.64 -10.45 -1.35
C ALA A 67 1.67 -11.20 -0.50
N ARG A 68 1.29 -12.30 0.15
CA ARG A 68 2.19 -13.19 0.92
C ARG A 68 3.31 -13.74 0.05
N THR A 69 2.97 -14.21 -1.15
CA THR A 69 3.94 -14.73 -2.12
C THR A 69 4.96 -13.66 -2.48
N VAL A 70 4.50 -12.48 -2.89
CA VAL A 70 5.41 -11.38 -3.29
C VAL A 70 6.28 -10.92 -2.12
N LEU A 71 5.73 -10.82 -0.91
CA LEU A 71 6.49 -10.50 0.31
C LEU A 71 7.54 -11.57 0.62
N GLY A 72 7.21 -12.86 0.46
CA GLY A 72 8.12 -13.97 0.67
C GLY A 72 9.35 -13.95 -0.26
N TYR A 73 9.21 -13.32 -1.43
CA TYR A 73 10.32 -13.08 -2.36
C TYR A 73 11.00 -11.71 -2.19
N GLY A 74 10.80 -11.05 -1.05
CA GLY A 74 11.52 -9.84 -0.68
C GLY A 74 10.98 -8.55 -1.30
N ALA A 75 9.68 -8.50 -1.60
CA ALA A 75 9.06 -7.24 -1.97
C ALA A 75 9.20 -6.21 -0.86
N ASP A 76 9.58 -4.98 -1.22
CA ASP A 76 9.61 -3.85 -0.29
C ASP A 76 8.17 -3.35 -0.03
N PRO A 77 7.66 -3.54 1.20
CA PRO A 77 6.30 -3.18 1.54
C PRO A 77 6.09 -1.66 1.72
N GLN A 78 7.16 -0.87 1.68
CA GLN A 78 7.10 0.59 1.83
C GLN A 78 7.09 1.33 0.48
N LEU A 79 7.17 0.62 -0.65
CA LEU A 79 7.15 1.26 -1.96
C LEU A 79 5.86 2.04 -2.18
N ARG A 80 6.01 3.33 -2.45
CA ARG A 80 4.90 4.21 -2.83
C ARG A 80 4.69 4.16 -4.34
N ASN A 81 3.45 4.21 -4.78
CA ASN A 81 3.14 4.42 -6.20
C ASN A 81 3.33 5.90 -6.61
N HIS A 82 3.06 6.24 -7.88
CA HIS A 82 3.18 7.62 -8.36
C HIS A 82 2.16 8.60 -7.76
N ARG A 83 1.14 8.10 -7.04
CA ARG A 83 0.22 8.91 -6.23
C ARG A 83 0.70 9.09 -4.80
N GLY A 84 1.89 8.58 -4.48
CA GLY A 84 2.47 8.65 -3.14
C GLY A 84 1.85 7.71 -2.11
N HIS A 85 1.01 6.74 -2.51
CA HIS A 85 0.35 5.82 -1.59
C HIS A 85 1.23 4.62 -1.26
N THR A 86 1.11 4.12 -0.01
CA THR A 86 1.73 2.86 0.45
C THR A 86 0.72 1.70 0.41
N PRO A 87 1.17 0.43 0.35
CA PRO A 87 0.27 -0.73 0.45
C PRO A 87 -0.59 -0.72 1.71
N LEU A 88 -0.02 -0.37 2.87
CA LEU A 88 -0.74 -0.32 4.15
C LEU A 88 -1.86 0.73 4.14
N ALA A 89 -1.58 1.93 3.61
CA ALA A 89 -2.60 2.98 3.47
C ALA A 89 -3.72 2.56 2.51
N GLY A 90 -3.38 1.86 1.42
CA GLY A 90 -4.34 1.30 0.48
C GLY A 90 -5.26 0.24 1.13
N ALA A 91 -4.72 -0.66 1.93
CA ALA A 91 -5.49 -1.66 2.68
C ALA A 91 -6.43 -1.00 3.71
N ALA A 92 -5.96 0.05 4.41
CA ALA A 92 -6.77 0.82 5.36
C ALA A 92 -7.93 1.56 4.67
N PHE A 93 -7.66 2.17 3.50
CA PHE A 93 -8.70 2.76 2.66
C PHE A 93 -9.78 1.74 2.27
N LYS A 94 -9.37 0.57 1.81
CA LYS A 94 -10.29 -0.51 1.40
C LYS A 94 -11.06 -1.12 2.58
N GLY A 95 -10.55 -0.99 3.80
CA GLY A 95 -11.15 -1.61 4.97
C GLY A 95 -10.77 -3.10 5.13
N ASP A 96 -9.64 -3.52 4.56
CA ASP A 96 -9.17 -4.90 4.62
C ASP A 96 -8.25 -5.12 5.83
N LEU A 97 -8.85 -5.41 6.99
CA LEU A 97 -8.11 -5.66 8.22
C LEU A 97 -7.13 -6.84 8.07
N ALA A 98 -7.55 -7.93 7.44
CA ALA A 98 -6.69 -9.10 7.31
C ALA A 98 -5.48 -8.87 6.39
N MET A 99 -5.58 -7.96 5.42
CA MET A 99 -4.44 -7.50 4.63
C MET A 99 -3.51 -6.61 5.48
N ILE A 100 -4.07 -5.75 6.32
CA ILE A 100 -3.29 -4.92 7.27
C ILE A 100 -2.50 -5.82 8.23
N GLU A 101 -3.14 -6.85 8.79
CA GLU A 101 -2.49 -7.85 9.64
C GLU A 101 -1.31 -8.50 8.93
N LEU A 102 -1.53 -9.01 7.71
CA LEU A 102 -0.49 -9.61 6.89
C LEU A 102 0.70 -8.67 6.65
N LEU A 103 0.43 -7.41 6.29
CA LEU A 103 1.48 -6.43 6.03
C LEU A 103 2.31 -6.14 7.29
N LEU A 104 1.66 -5.93 8.44
CA LEU A 104 2.34 -5.66 9.70
C LEU A 104 3.12 -6.86 10.22
N GLU A 105 2.65 -8.10 10.01
CA GLU A 105 3.39 -9.34 10.30
C GLU A 105 4.68 -9.46 9.48
N HIS A 106 4.73 -8.86 8.30
CA HIS A 106 5.91 -8.80 7.44
C HIS A 106 6.78 -7.55 7.68
N GLY A 107 6.61 -6.88 8.83
CA GLY A 107 7.47 -5.80 9.28
C GLY A 107 7.22 -4.45 8.62
N VAL A 108 6.02 -4.24 8.06
CA VAL A 108 5.62 -2.90 7.58
C VAL A 108 5.59 -1.93 8.77
N ASP A 109 6.16 -0.75 8.58
CA ASP A 109 6.08 0.32 9.58
C ASP A 109 4.63 0.83 9.68
N VAL A 110 4.03 0.68 10.88
CA VAL A 110 2.67 1.15 11.16
C VAL A 110 2.52 2.67 10.96
N GLU A 111 3.62 3.42 11.17
CA GLU A 111 3.73 4.87 10.95
C GLU A 111 4.16 5.23 9.51
N GLY A 112 4.26 4.25 8.61
CA GLY A 112 4.60 4.47 7.20
C GLY A 112 3.68 5.51 6.58
N ARG A 113 4.28 6.54 5.93
CA ARG A 113 3.55 7.71 5.43
C ARG A 113 3.41 7.69 3.92
N CYS A 114 2.25 8.11 3.44
CA CYS A 114 2.05 8.54 2.06
C CYS A 114 2.88 9.82 1.76
N GLU A 115 2.93 10.23 0.49
CA GLU A 115 3.66 11.44 0.09
C GLU A 115 3.10 12.72 0.75
N ASP A 116 1.78 12.77 0.94
CA ASP A 116 1.08 13.85 1.64
C ASP A 116 1.17 13.76 3.18
N GLY A 117 1.98 12.84 3.69
CA GLY A 117 2.20 12.63 5.13
C GLY A 117 1.14 11.80 5.83
N LYS A 118 0.06 11.37 5.15
CA LYS A 118 -0.98 10.57 5.76
C LYS A 118 -0.48 9.18 6.14
N THR A 119 -0.89 8.74 7.33
CA THR A 119 -0.66 7.38 7.83
C THR A 119 -1.85 6.46 7.50
N ALA A 120 -1.66 5.14 7.64
CA ALA A 120 -2.76 4.18 7.53
C ALA A 120 -3.87 4.44 8.54
N LEU A 121 -3.54 4.93 9.75
CA LEU A 121 -4.50 5.32 10.78
C LEU A 121 -5.39 6.48 10.30
N MET A 122 -4.80 7.49 9.64
CA MET A 122 -5.59 8.60 9.07
C MET A 122 -6.53 8.10 7.98
N MET A 123 -6.07 7.19 7.10
CA MET A 123 -6.91 6.59 6.08
C MET A 123 -8.07 5.81 6.69
N ALA A 124 -7.82 4.99 7.71
CA ALA A 124 -8.87 4.27 8.43
C ALA A 124 -9.89 5.23 9.09
N ALA A 125 -9.40 6.30 9.70
CA ALA A 125 -10.22 7.33 10.33
C ALA A 125 -11.14 8.05 9.33
N MET A 126 -10.60 8.47 8.20
CA MET A 126 -11.33 9.16 7.12
C MET A 126 -12.48 8.32 6.56
N PHE A 127 -12.29 7.01 6.46
CA PHE A 127 -13.26 6.09 5.85
C PHE A 127 -14.10 5.30 6.86
N ASN A 128 -14.18 5.79 8.09
CA ASN A 128 -15.01 5.25 9.18
C ASN A 128 -14.73 3.77 9.51
N ARG A 129 -13.45 3.35 9.46
CA ARG A 129 -13.00 1.98 9.70
C ARG A 129 -12.62 1.78 11.16
N THR A 130 -13.61 1.73 12.05
CA THR A 130 -13.39 1.71 13.52
C THR A 130 -12.57 0.53 14.01
N GLU A 131 -12.76 -0.66 13.43
CA GLU A 131 -12.01 -1.86 13.77
C GLU A 131 -10.54 -1.72 13.40
N ILE A 132 -10.25 -1.16 12.21
CA ILE A 132 -8.88 -0.90 11.74
C ILE A 132 -8.22 0.18 12.59
N VAL A 133 -8.95 1.25 12.97
CA VAL A 133 -8.44 2.29 13.87
C VAL A 133 -8.01 1.65 15.20
N ALA A 134 -8.86 0.80 15.81
CA ALA A 134 -8.52 0.11 17.05
C ALA A 134 -7.29 -0.79 16.89
N TYR A 135 -7.22 -1.55 15.80
CA TYR A 135 -6.11 -2.46 15.52
C TYR A 135 -4.79 -1.72 15.30
N LEU A 136 -4.77 -0.68 14.47
CA LEU A 136 -3.55 0.10 14.20
C LEU A 136 -3.02 0.77 15.46
N ILE A 137 -3.90 1.34 16.31
CA ILE A 137 -3.50 1.93 17.61
C ILE A 137 -2.91 0.85 18.53
N ALA A 138 -3.53 -0.33 18.61
CA ALA A 138 -2.99 -1.46 19.38
C ALA A 138 -1.62 -1.92 18.88
N ARG A 139 -1.30 -1.66 17.60
CA ARG A 139 0.01 -1.94 16.98
C ARG A 139 0.99 -0.78 17.06
N GLY A 140 0.64 0.29 17.78
CA GLY A 140 1.53 1.42 18.07
C GLY A 140 1.36 2.63 17.15
N ALA A 141 0.31 2.69 16.32
CA ALA A 141 0.02 3.90 15.56
C ALA A 141 -0.30 5.08 16.49
N ASP A 142 0.30 6.25 16.21
CA ASP A 142 0.08 7.45 17.01
C ASP A 142 -1.23 8.17 16.61
N PRO A 143 -2.25 8.20 17.49
CA PRO A 143 -3.50 8.89 17.21
C PRO A 143 -3.39 10.42 17.16
N ARG A 144 -2.21 10.97 17.50
CA ARG A 144 -1.91 12.41 17.42
C ARG A 144 -0.94 12.76 16.29
N ALA A 145 -0.46 11.80 15.51
CA ALA A 145 0.37 12.05 14.34
C ALA A 145 -0.30 13.05 13.39
N THR A 146 0.48 13.88 12.73
CA THR A 146 -0.04 14.87 11.77
C THR A 146 0.44 14.57 10.36
N ASP A 147 -0.39 14.81 9.36
CA ASP A 147 0.01 14.80 7.94
C ASP A 147 0.79 16.07 7.56
N ALA A 148 1.13 16.21 6.29
CA ALA A 148 1.87 17.38 5.79
C ALA A 148 1.09 18.71 5.95
N GLY A 149 -0.24 18.65 6.06
CA GLY A 149 -1.10 19.81 6.32
C GLY A 149 -1.36 20.08 7.81
N GLY A 150 -0.79 19.26 8.70
CA GLY A 150 -1.00 19.36 10.15
C GLY A 150 -2.30 18.72 10.64
N ALA A 151 -3.03 17.98 9.79
CA ALA A 151 -4.25 17.30 10.18
C ALA A 151 -3.95 16.01 10.95
N THR A 152 -4.62 15.82 12.09
CA THR A 152 -4.58 14.57 12.89
C THR A 152 -5.59 13.55 12.35
N PRO A 153 -5.52 12.25 12.76
CA PRO A 153 -6.55 11.26 12.43
C PRO A 153 -7.97 11.72 12.80
N LEU A 154 -8.14 12.39 13.96
CA LEU A 154 -9.43 12.95 14.36
C LEU A 154 -9.88 14.08 13.43
N ALA A 155 -8.97 15.01 13.08
CA ALA A 155 -9.29 16.10 12.15
C ALA A 155 -9.68 15.54 10.77
N ALA A 156 -8.96 14.53 10.27
CA ALA A 156 -9.25 13.86 9.02
C ALA A 156 -10.65 13.18 9.04
N ALA A 157 -11.01 12.50 10.14
CA ALA A 157 -12.34 11.92 10.33
C ALA A 157 -13.45 12.98 10.33
N ILE A 158 -13.21 14.14 10.97
CA ILE A 158 -14.15 15.27 11.00
C ILE A 158 -14.38 15.81 9.58
N MET A 159 -13.31 16.06 8.85
CA MET A 159 -13.38 16.56 7.47
C MET A 159 -14.19 15.65 6.53
N MET A 160 -14.11 14.33 6.75
CA MET A 160 -14.82 13.33 5.95
C MET A 160 -16.21 12.97 6.48
N GLY A 161 -16.63 13.52 7.64
CA GLY A 161 -17.91 13.19 8.25
C GLY A 161 -17.98 11.74 8.81
N ALA A 162 -16.85 11.14 9.15
CA ALA A 162 -16.74 9.77 9.63
C ALA A 162 -17.11 9.67 11.12
N LEU A 163 -18.40 9.61 11.43
CA LEU A 163 -18.93 9.82 12.78
C LEU A 163 -18.45 8.82 13.83
N ASP A 164 -18.35 7.53 13.48
CA ASP A 164 -17.99 6.49 14.44
C ASP A 164 -16.50 6.59 14.82
N THR A 165 -15.63 6.82 13.84
CA THR A 165 -14.21 7.04 14.10
C THR A 165 -13.93 8.35 14.79
N GLN A 166 -14.73 9.42 14.57
CA GLN A 166 -14.66 10.63 15.37
C GLN A 166 -14.95 10.35 16.84
N ALA A 167 -16.05 9.64 17.11
CA ALA A 167 -16.43 9.31 18.48
C ALA A 167 -15.36 8.43 19.16
N GLN A 168 -14.81 7.47 18.43
CA GLN A 168 -13.75 6.59 18.89
C GLN A 168 -12.48 7.39 19.21
N LEU A 169 -12.00 8.20 18.27
CA LEU A 169 -10.75 8.95 18.41
C LEU A 169 -10.84 10.03 19.50
N ARG A 170 -11.99 10.70 19.66
CA ARG A 170 -12.20 11.63 20.78
C ARG A 170 -12.00 10.97 22.16
N ARG A 171 -12.41 9.72 22.33
CA ARG A 171 -12.20 8.98 23.60
C ARG A 171 -10.72 8.62 23.82
N ILE A 172 -9.95 8.48 22.73
CA ILE A 172 -8.55 8.07 22.79
C ILE A 172 -7.63 9.26 23.02
N VAL A 173 -7.90 10.40 22.36
CA VAL A 173 -7.03 11.59 22.46
C VAL A 173 -7.48 12.60 23.51
N GLY A 174 -8.69 12.44 24.02
CA GLY A 174 -9.38 13.01 25.10
C GLY A 174 -9.35 14.26 25.58
#